data_eaeca339c7084d85ce255c7f70351c67
#
_entry.id   eaeca339c7084d85ce255c7f70351c67
#
_cell.length_a   1.000
_cell.length_b   1.000
_cell.length_c   1.000
_cell.angle_alpha   90.00
_cell.angle_beta   90.00
_cell.angle_gamma   90.00
#
_symmetry.space_group_name_H-M   'P 1'
#
loop_
_entity.id
_entity.type
_entity.pdbx_description
1 polymer ?
#
loop_
_entity_poly.entity_id
_entity_poly.type
_entity_poly.pdbx_seq_one_letter_code
_entity_poly.pdbx_strand_id
1 'polypeptide(L)'
;DKIYDLNNFEIAVLKEQPNENFTKLIHEDGRKKVELSAERLFKRTGIKPIIYIDNIRMLMGMFDEKDSTPWIPFIGWLGQMRARGYTVKFLHHSTNTGEKASGSGLKEANLNLNVQLSLPKDDELLDLDEDHFTQIKFKAVKWREVHIGWQKPFIMSVNKETMEWKKHPLLTKTQRKIKVELDSGKDVKDIIDPKKEGFSKANVYKVVKILKGGK
;
A
#
# COMPACT_ATOMS: atom_id res chain seq x y z
N ASP A 1 11.80 25.40 9.38
CA ASP A 1 12.01 24.06 8.80
C ASP A 1 12.67 24.22 7.43
N LYS A 2 13.65 23.35 7.13
CA LYS A 2 14.35 23.34 5.86
C LYS A 2 13.55 22.52 4.85
N ILE A 3 13.13 23.13 3.75
CA ILE A 3 12.34 22.52 2.69
C ILE A 3 13.10 22.69 1.37
N TYR A 4 13.34 21.61 0.67
CA TYR A 4 13.91 21.64 -0.67
C TYR A 4 12.81 21.88 -1.69
N ASP A 5 12.96 22.90 -2.46
CA ASP A 5 12.05 23.27 -3.53
C ASP A 5 12.65 22.91 -4.89
N LEU A 6 12.01 21.98 -5.55
CA LEU A 6 12.41 21.44 -6.85
C LEU A 6 11.24 21.61 -7.83
N ASN A 7 11.09 22.78 -8.44
CA ASN A 7 10.05 23.09 -9.45
C ASN A 7 8.63 22.54 -9.17
N ASN A 8 8.44 21.23 -9.28
CA ASN A 8 7.14 20.54 -9.11
C ASN A 8 7.05 19.73 -7.80
N PHE A 9 8.00 19.93 -6.89
CA PHE A 9 8.20 19.01 -5.79
C PHE A 9 8.85 19.73 -4.60
N GLU A 10 8.33 19.56 -3.41
CA GLU A 10 8.93 20.08 -2.18
C GLU A 10 9.21 18.92 -1.22
N ILE A 11 10.41 18.89 -0.64
CA ILE A 11 10.82 17.86 0.34
C ILE A 11 11.23 18.53 1.64
N ALA A 12 10.71 18.02 2.76
CA ALA A 12 11.21 18.33 4.10
C ALA A 12 11.86 17.06 4.69
N VAL A 13 13.18 17.08 4.87
CA VAL A 13 13.93 15.95 5.42
C VAL A 13 14.15 16.18 6.91
N LEU A 14 13.73 15.22 7.75
CA LEU A 14 13.77 15.35 9.21
C LEU A 14 15.19 15.62 9.73
N LYS A 15 16.18 14.86 9.27
CA LYS A 15 17.59 15.00 9.69
C LYS A 15 18.21 16.37 9.41
N GLU A 16 17.60 17.13 8.50
CA GLU A 16 18.09 18.44 8.09
C GLU A 16 17.32 19.58 8.74
N GLN A 17 16.35 19.27 9.58
CA GLN A 17 15.63 20.27 10.36
C GLN A 17 16.43 20.69 11.58
N PRO A 18 16.27 21.92 12.07
CA PRO A 18 16.85 22.34 13.32
C PRO A 18 16.53 21.38 14.44
N ASN A 19 17.56 20.88 15.15
CA ASN A 19 17.42 19.88 16.22
C ASN A 19 16.78 18.54 15.75
N GLU A 20 16.91 18.17 14.48
CA GLU A 20 16.31 16.97 13.89
C GLU A 20 14.80 16.84 14.18
N ASN A 21 14.11 17.97 14.29
CA ASN A 21 12.71 17.99 14.70
C ASN A 21 11.84 18.85 13.78
N PHE A 22 10.91 18.20 13.07
CA PHE A 22 9.84 18.89 12.36
C PHE A 22 8.67 19.16 13.31
N THR A 23 7.98 20.30 13.13
CA THR A 23 6.79 20.61 13.93
C THR A 23 5.75 19.52 13.79
N LYS A 24 5.30 18.96 14.92
CA LYS A 24 4.42 17.79 14.94
C LYS A 24 3.04 18.08 14.35
N LEU A 25 2.47 17.11 13.64
CA LEU A 25 1.15 17.23 12.98
C LEU A 25 -0.03 17.18 13.97
N ILE A 26 0.19 16.78 15.21
CA ILE A 26 -0.83 16.93 16.26
C ILE A 26 -1.10 18.40 16.58
N HIS A 27 -0.11 19.28 16.34
CA HIS A 27 -0.25 20.70 16.53
C HIS A 27 -0.73 21.39 15.25
N GLU A 28 -1.48 22.46 15.42
CA GLU A 28 -1.99 23.24 14.29
C GLU A 28 -0.87 23.81 13.41
N ASP A 29 0.19 24.32 14.04
CA ASP A 29 1.35 24.87 13.35
C ASP A 29 2.00 23.89 12.37
N GLY A 30 2.14 22.63 12.78
CA GLY A 30 2.70 21.58 11.91
C GLY A 30 1.81 21.32 10.70
N ARG A 31 0.51 21.23 10.91
CA ARG A 31 -0.47 21.07 9.82
C ARG A 31 -0.48 22.26 8.89
N LYS A 32 -0.44 23.49 9.44
CA LYS A 32 -0.41 24.72 8.65
C LYS A 32 0.85 24.85 7.80
N LYS A 33 2.01 24.41 8.29
CA LYS A 33 3.24 24.36 7.47
C LYS A 33 3.08 23.47 6.24
N VAL A 34 2.49 22.28 6.41
CA VAL A 34 2.21 21.39 5.28
C VAL A 34 1.21 22.01 4.30
N GLU A 35 0.17 22.67 4.80
CA GLU A 35 -0.80 23.36 3.95
C GLU A 35 -0.15 24.48 3.13
N LEU A 36 0.64 25.33 3.77
CA LEU A 36 1.34 26.43 3.10
C LEU A 36 2.30 25.92 2.02
N SER A 37 2.99 24.81 2.27
CA SER A 37 3.84 24.15 1.28
C SER A 37 3.02 23.66 0.08
N ALA A 38 1.93 22.95 0.36
CA ALA A 38 1.04 22.47 -0.68
C ALA A 38 0.39 23.60 -1.49
N GLU A 39 0.02 24.70 -0.85
CA GLU A 39 -0.54 25.88 -1.53
C GLU A 39 0.49 26.60 -2.41
N ARG A 40 1.74 26.74 -1.95
CA ARG A 40 2.82 27.31 -2.78
C ARG A 40 3.01 26.47 -4.04
N LEU A 41 3.08 25.15 -3.89
CA LEU A 41 3.26 24.24 -5.02
C LEU A 41 2.06 24.31 -5.98
N PHE A 42 0.83 24.35 -5.45
CA PHE A 42 -0.36 24.53 -6.25
C PHE A 42 -0.38 25.86 -7.02
N LYS A 43 -0.03 26.98 -6.38
CA LYS A 43 0.05 28.29 -7.03
C LYS A 43 1.08 28.31 -8.16
N ARG A 44 2.18 27.58 -8.00
CA ARG A 44 3.27 27.52 -8.99
C ARG A 44 2.93 26.62 -10.19
N THR A 45 2.26 25.49 -9.94
CA THR A 45 2.04 24.45 -10.98
C THR A 45 0.63 24.45 -11.56
N GLY A 46 -0.33 25.07 -10.88
CA GLY A 46 -1.77 24.94 -11.22
C GLY A 46 -2.39 23.57 -10.88
N ILE A 47 -1.58 22.63 -10.35
CA ILE A 47 -2.00 21.27 -10.05
C ILE A 47 -1.92 21.04 -8.54
N LYS A 48 -3.00 20.52 -7.93
CA LYS A 48 -2.98 20.19 -6.51
C LYS A 48 -2.00 19.05 -6.24
N PRO A 49 -0.99 19.27 -5.37
CA PRO A 49 0.01 18.25 -5.10
C PRO A 49 -0.56 17.09 -4.29
N ILE A 50 0.07 15.93 -4.42
CA ILE A 50 -0.08 14.83 -3.49
C ILE A 50 0.84 15.09 -2.30
N ILE A 51 0.28 15.11 -1.09
CA ILE A 51 1.01 15.25 0.15
C ILE A 51 1.40 13.84 0.61
N TYR A 52 2.69 13.58 0.76
CA TYR A 52 3.21 12.29 1.18
C TYR A 52 3.93 12.42 2.53
N ILE A 53 3.56 11.63 3.51
CA ILE A 53 4.08 11.65 4.87
C ILE A 53 4.74 10.31 5.18
N ASP A 54 6.06 10.31 5.33
CA ASP A 54 6.85 9.14 5.69
C ASP A 54 7.67 9.44 6.97
N ASN A 55 7.37 8.88 8.11
CA ASN A 55 6.14 8.16 8.43
C ASN A 55 5.30 8.97 9.43
N ILE A 56 4.03 8.66 9.52
CA ILE A 56 3.10 9.40 10.37
C ILE A 56 3.47 9.34 11.86
N ARG A 57 4.05 8.23 12.33
CA ARG A 57 4.44 8.06 13.74
C ARG A 57 5.44 9.13 14.20
N MET A 58 6.45 9.39 13.37
CA MET A 58 7.48 10.39 13.68
C MET A 58 6.90 11.80 13.73
N LEU A 59 5.95 12.10 12.85
CA LEU A 59 5.36 13.44 12.73
C LEU A 59 4.18 13.68 13.68
N MET A 60 3.59 12.64 14.24
CA MET A 60 2.55 12.79 15.27
C MET A 60 3.14 13.04 16.66
N GLY A 61 4.35 12.59 16.95
CA GLY A 61 4.99 12.70 18.25
C GLY A 61 4.89 11.41 19.08
N MET A 62 5.58 11.41 20.22
CA MET A 62 5.56 10.28 21.16
C MET A 62 4.31 10.36 22.03
N PHE A 63 3.37 9.47 21.82
CA PHE A 63 2.19 9.25 22.68
C PHE A 63 1.78 7.79 22.62
N ASP A 64 0.91 7.35 23.53
CA ASP A 64 0.36 6.01 23.47
C ASP A 64 -0.49 5.85 22.21
N GLU A 65 -0.05 4.99 21.29
CA GLU A 65 -0.75 4.76 20.02
C GLU A 65 -2.16 4.20 20.19
N LYS A 66 -2.48 3.64 21.36
CA LYS A 66 -3.82 3.16 21.71
C LYS A 66 -4.76 4.32 22.06
N ASP A 67 -4.22 5.46 22.51
CA ASP A 67 -5.01 6.65 22.73
C ASP A 67 -5.43 7.27 21.41
N SER A 68 -6.73 7.43 21.22
CA SER A 68 -7.32 8.04 20.03
C SER A 68 -7.30 9.58 20.07
N THR A 69 -7.18 10.17 21.23
CA THR A 69 -7.33 11.62 21.45
C THR A 69 -6.35 12.45 20.60
N PRO A 70 -5.04 12.13 20.55
CA PRO A 70 -4.09 12.88 19.72
C PRO A 70 -4.35 12.79 18.22
N TRP A 71 -5.11 11.77 17.78
CA TRP A 71 -5.44 11.59 16.38
C TRP A 71 -6.59 12.45 15.89
N ILE A 72 -7.49 12.90 16.78
CA ILE A 72 -8.69 13.64 16.42
C ILE A 72 -8.37 14.91 15.60
N PRO A 73 -7.45 15.79 16.02
CA PRO A 73 -7.11 16.99 15.25
C PRO A 73 -6.50 16.67 13.88
N PHE A 74 -5.67 15.63 13.80
CA PHE A 74 -5.08 15.19 12.54
C PHE A 74 -6.13 14.63 11.56
N ILE A 75 -7.05 13.81 12.06
CA ILE A 75 -8.15 13.26 11.26
C ILE A 75 -9.10 14.36 10.76
N GLY A 76 -9.41 15.33 11.61
CA GLY A 76 -10.17 16.52 11.21
C GLY A 76 -9.48 17.27 10.07
N TRP A 77 -8.18 17.48 10.19
CA TRP A 77 -7.36 18.10 9.15
C TRP A 77 -7.34 17.29 7.84
N LEU A 78 -7.20 15.97 7.89
CA LEU A 78 -7.31 15.11 6.70
C LEU A 78 -8.65 15.30 5.98
N GLY A 79 -9.74 15.43 6.74
CA GLY A 79 -11.07 15.72 6.22
C GLY A 79 -11.14 17.07 5.48
N GLN A 80 -10.55 18.11 6.08
CA GLN A 80 -10.47 19.46 5.47
C GLN A 80 -9.62 19.44 4.19
N MET A 81 -8.45 18.78 4.21
CA MET A 81 -7.59 18.69 3.03
C MET A 81 -8.29 17.97 1.88
N ARG A 82 -9.01 16.88 2.19
CA ARG A 82 -9.84 16.17 1.20
C ARG A 82 -10.95 17.06 0.63
N ALA A 83 -11.68 17.78 1.48
CA ALA A 83 -12.74 18.70 1.04
C ALA A 83 -12.19 19.79 0.10
N ARG A 84 -10.97 20.23 0.33
CA ARG A 84 -10.22 21.15 -0.54
C ARG A 84 -9.65 20.47 -1.79
N GLY A 85 -9.84 19.16 -1.98
CA GLY A 85 -9.41 18.38 -3.13
C GLY A 85 -7.93 17.97 -3.12
N TYR A 86 -7.26 18.00 -1.97
CA TYR A 86 -5.91 17.46 -1.83
C TYR A 86 -5.93 15.95 -1.58
N THR A 87 -4.92 15.25 -2.07
CA THR A 87 -4.66 13.85 -1.73
C THR A 87 -3.55 13.79 -0.68
N VAL A 88 -3.84 13.17 0.45
CA VAL A 88 -2.84 12.91 1.50
C VAL A 88 -2.58 11.42 1.60
N LYS A 89 -1.32 11.03 1.46
CA LYS A 89 -0.84 9.65 1.64
C LYS A 89 0.13 9.64 2.83
N PHE A 90 0.04 8.62 3.66
CA PHE A 90 1.00 8.45 4.73
C PHE A 90 1.35 6.98 4.96
N LEU A 91 2.58 6.74 5.37
CA LEU A 91 3.04 5.44 5.83
C LEU A 91 2.83 5.30 7.33
N HIS A 92 2.42 4.12 7.73
CA HIS A 92 2.31 3.74 9.13
C HIS A 92 2.83 2.32 9.30
N HIS A 93 3.68 2.11 10.32
CA HIS A 93 4.17 0.77 10.62
C HIS A 93 3.02 -0.12 11.10
N SER A 94 3.04 -1.39 10.69
CA SER A 94 2.16 -2.42 11.24
C SER A 94 2.63 -2.81 12.66
N THR A 95 1.77 -3.50 13.41
CA THR A 95 2.19 -4.22 14.63
C THR A 95 3.20 -5.30 14.29
N ASN A 96 3.94 -5.79 15.28
CA ASN A 96 4.93 -6.87 15.10
C ASN A 96 4.35 -8.13 14.47
N THR A 97 3.05 -8.39 14.60
CA THR A 97 2.35 -9.50 13.93
C THR A 97 2.01 -9.19 12.46
N GLY A 98 2.17 -7.96 12.01
CA GLY A 98 1.87 -7.54 10.63
C GLY A 98 0.38 -7.59 10.25
N GLU A 99 -0.52 -7.95 11.17
CA GLU A 99 -1.93 -8.17 10.86
C GLU A 99 -2.78 -6.91 10.88
N LYS A 100 -2.40 -5.93 11.67
CA LYS A 100 -3.13 -4.65 11.82
C LYS A 100 -2.16 -3.48 11.85
N ALA A 101 -2.64 -2.30 11.44
CA ALA A 101 -1.91 -1.07 11.71
C ALA A 101 -1.80 -0.85 13.21
N SER A 102 -0.63 -0.40 13.68
CA SER A 102 -0.44 -0.06 15.09
C SER A 102 -1.41 1.03 15.52
N GLY A 103 -2.02 0.89 16.71
CA GLY A 103 -2.77 1.91 17.39
C GLY A 103 -4.29 1.93 17.15
N SER A 104 -4.91 3.10 17.37
CA SER A 104 -6.37 3.28 17.38
C SER A 104 -7.03 3.05 16.01
N GLY A 105 -8.13 2.30 15.98
CA GLY A 105 -8.97 2.08 14.80
C GLY A 105 -9.61 3.37 14.23
N LEU A 106 -9.60 4.48 14.97
CA LEU A 106 -10.11 5.77 14.54
C LEU A 106 -9.40 6.28 13.26
N LYS A 107 -8.10 6.01 13.12
CA LYS A 107 -7.32 6.33 11.91
C LYS A 107 -7.91 5.69 10.67
N GLU A 108 -8.18 4.39 10.78
CA GLU A 108 -8.67 3.59 9.66
C GLU A 108 -10.09 3.98 9.26
N ALA A 109 -10.92 4.38 10.24
CA ALA A 109 -12.31 4.76 9.99
C ALA A 109 -12.44 5.89 8.96
N ASN A 110 -11.48 6.81 8.90
CA ASN A 110 -11.53 8.01 8.07
C ASN A 110 -10.76 7.92 6.75
N LEU A 111 -10.02 6.83 6.51
CA LEU A 111 -9.30 6.62 5.26
C LEU A 111 -10.26 6.20 4.13
N ASN A 112 -9.99 6.70 2.92
CA ASN A 112 -10.66 6.23 1.71
C ASN A 112 -10.06 4.90 1.24
N LEU A 113 -8.75 4.76 1.38
CA LEU A 113 -7.99 3.58 1.02
C LEU A 113 -7.00 3.25 2.14
N ASN A 114 -6.98 1.99 2.57
CA ASN A 114 -5.94 1.43 3.43
C ASN A 114 -5.34 0.20 2.72
N VAL A 115 -4.05 0.26 2.43
CA VAL A 115 -3.28 -0.83 1.81
C VAL A 115 -2.26 -1.34 2.81
N GLN A 116 -2.35 -2.61 3.13
CA GLN A 116 -1.35 -3.32 3.91
C GLN A 116 -0.28 -3.87 2.99
N LEU A 117 0.98 -3.56 3.30
CA LEU A 117 2.16 -4.15 2.70
C LEU A 117 2.77 -5.13 3.69
N SER A 118 3.08 -6.34 3.24
CA SER A 118 3.73 -7.35 4.07
C SER A 118 4.63 -8.25 3.20
N LEU A 119 5.51 -9.00 3.82
CA LEU A 119 6.15 -10.11 3.14
C LEU A 119 5.10 -11.18 2.83
N PRO A 120 5.17 -11.85 1.66
CA PRO A 120 4.39 -13.04 1.41
C PRO A 120 4.73 -14.13 2.42
N LYS A 121 3.79 -15.01 2.74
CA LYS A 121 4.05 -16.23 3.51
C LYS A 121 4.77 -17.25 2.62
N ASP A 122 5.45 -18.23 3.21
CA ASP A 122 6.21 -19.26 2.45
C ASP A 122 5.35 -19.94 1.38
N ASP A 123 4.09 -20.21 1.69
CA ASP A 123 3.15 -20.80 0.76
C ASP A 123 2.57 -19.81 -0.28
N GLU A 124 2.89 -18.54 -0.18
CA GLU A 124 2.51 -17.47 -1.11
C GLU A 124 3.69 -17.00 -1.97
N LEU A 125 4.94 -17.29 -1.58
CA LEU A 125 6.14 -16.90 -2.30
C LEU A 125 6.12 -17.43 -3.74
N LEU A 126 6.53 -16.57 -4.67
CA LEU A 126 6.79 -16.96 -6.06
C LEU A 126 8.15 -17.65 -6.13
N ASP A 127 8.29 -18.59 -7.05
CA ASP A 127 9.57 -19.22 -7.36
C ASP A 127 10.42 -18.24 -8.20
N LEU A 128 11.04 -17.30 -7.49
CA LEU A 128 11.94 -16.27 -8.03
C LEU A 128 13.21 -16.27 -7.19
N ASP A 129 14.32 -16.04 -7.85
CA ASP A 129 15.62 -15.90 -7.20
C ASP A 129 15.61 -14.72 -6.21
N GLU A 130 15.78 -15.02 -4.92
CA GLU A 130 15.75 -14.04 -3.85
C GLU A 130 16.92 -13.05 -3.91
N ASP A 131 18.02 -13.42 -4.51
CA ASP A 131 19.18 -12.52 -4.68
C ASP A 131 18.83 -11.39 -5.67
N HIS A 132 18.05 -11.68 -6.70
CA HIS A 132 17.68 -10.75 -7.74
C HIS A 132 16.31 -10.10 -7.55
N PHE A 133 15.41 -10.70 -6.77
CA PHE A 133 14.04 -10.20 -6.62
C PHE A 133 13.62 -10.00 -5.16
N THR A 134 12.91 -8.92 -4.92
CA THR A 134 12.14 -8.72 -3.68
C THR A 134 10.66 -8.90 -3.96
N GLN A 135 9.94 -9.56 -3.05
CA GLN A 135 8.52 -9.82 -3.18
C GLN A 135 7.75 -9.12 -2.05
N ILE A 136 6.70 -8.41 -2.41
CA ILE A 136 5.85 -7.66 -1.47
C ILE A 136 4.39 -8.02 -1.74
N LYS A 137 3.67 -8.45 -0.70
CA LYS A 137 2.24 -8.70 -0.75
C LYS A 137 1.47 -7.42 -0.49
N PHE A 138 0.57 -7.11 -1.39
CA PHE A 138 -0.39 -6.00 -1.29
C PHE A 138 -1.76 -6.54 -0.93
N LYS A 139 -2.38 -5.95 0.10
CA LYS A 139 -3.74 -6.25 0.52
C LYS A 139 -4.50 -4.96 0.79
N ALA A 140 -5.54 -4.67 0.01
CA ALA A 140 -6.47 -3.60 0.35
C ALA A 140 -7.31 -4.04 1.55
N VAL A 141 -7.14 -3.38 2.70
CA VAL A 141 -7.88 -3.64 3.93
C VAL A 141 -9.17 -2.84 3.94
N LYS A 142 -9.14 -1.65 3.38
CA LYS A 142 -10.29 -0.77 3.24
C LYS A 142 -10.24 -0.07 1.89
N TRP A 143 -11.42 0.04 1.26
CA TRP A 143 -11.61 0.74 -0.01
C TRP A 143 -13.04 1.28 -0.06
N ARG A 144 -13.21 2.59 -0.09
CA ARG A 144 -14.55 3.22 -0.12
C ARG A 144 -15.16 3.30 -1.51
N GLU A 145 -14.32 3.42 -2.54
CA GLU A 145 -14.75 3.48 -3.93
C GLU A 145 -14.50 2.14 -4.62
N VAL A 146 -15.55 1.57 -5.20
CA VAL A 146 -15.56 0.18 -5.66
C VAL A 146 -14.94 0.06 -7.05
N HIS A 147 -13.62 -0.16 -7.11
CA HIS A 147 -13.00 -0.81 -8.27
C HIS A 147 -12.70 -2.27 -7.91
N ILE A 148 -13.57 -3.18 -8.35
CA ILE A 148 -13.59 -4.60 -8.01
C ILE A 148 -12.22 -5.31 -8.23
N GLY A 149 -11.40 -4.83 -9.17
CA GLY A 149 -10.11 -5.46 -9.51
C GLY A 149 -8.99 -5.33 -8.47
N TRP A 150 -9.08 -4.37 -7.52
CA TRP A 150 -8.05 -4.13 -6.51
C TRP A 150 -8.36 -4.75 -5.15
N GLN A 151 -9.53 -5.34 -4.98
CA GLN A 151 -9.94 -5.92 -3.70
C GLN A 151 -9.24 -7.23 -3.37
N LYS A 152 -8.72 -7.94 -4.40
CA LYS A 152 -7.99 -9.19 -4.18
C LYS A 152 -6.54 -8.90 -3.86
N PRO A 153 -5.98 -9.54 -2.83
CA PRO A 153 -4.54 -9.45 -2.56
C PRO A 153 -3.73 -9.92 -3.78
N PHE A 154 -2.57 -9.31 -3.97
CA PHE A 154 -1.63 -9.68 -5.03
C PHE A 154 -0.19 -9.52 -4.54
N ILE A 155 0.75 -10.10 -5.26
CA ILE A 155 2.18 -9.94 -5.01
C ILE A 155 2.77 -9.02 -6.07
N MET A 156 3.61 -8.10 -5.64
CA MET A 156 4.53 -7.37 -6.50
C MET A 156 5.92 -7.97 -6.33
N SER A 157 6.56 -8.34 -7.42
CA SER A 157 8.00 -8.57 -7.43
C SER A 157 8.71 -7.35 -8.00
N VAL A 158 9.86 -7.04 -7.45
CA VAL A 158 10.76 -6.01 -7.98
C VAL A 158 12.12 -6.62 -8.25
N ASN A 159 12.63 -6.44 -9.45
CA ASN A 159 14.01 -6.78 -9.77
C ASN A 159 14.92 -5.74 -9.12
N LYS A 160 15.89 -6.18 -8.31
CA LYS A 160 16.78 -5.32 -7.53
C LYS A 160 17.77 -4.52 -8.37
N GLU A 161 18.10 -5.02 -9.56
CA GLU A 161 19.06 -4.39 -10.46
C GLU A 161 18.37 -3.37 -11.38
N THR A 162 17.28 -3.80 -12.04
CA THR A 162 16.58 -2.96 -13.02
C THR A 162 15.50 -2.08 -12.41
N MET A 163 15.10 -2.33 -11.17
CA MET A 163 13.96 -1.70 -10.48
C MET A 163 12.62 -1.92 -11.22
N GLU A 164 12.55 -2.93 -12.07
CA GLU A 164 11.31 -3.28 -12.77
C GLU A 164 10.33 -3.97 -11.84
N TRP A 165 9.08 -3.50 -11.85
CA TRP A 165 7.99 -4.02 -11.03
C TRP A 165 7.06 -4.90 -11.82
N LYS A 166 6.73 -6.08 -11.28
CA LYS A 166 5.81 -7.02 -11.91
C LYS A 166 4.71 -7.46 -10.94
N LYS A 167 3.45 -7.35 -11.38
CA LYS A 167 2.29 -7.76 -10.59
C LYS A 167 1.96 -9.22 -10.85
N HIS A 168 1.73 -9.97 -9.77
CA HIS A 168 1.34 -11.38 -9.81
C HIS A 168 0.06 -11.60 -8.99
N PRO A 169 -0.89 -12.41 -9.48
CA PRO A 169 -2.04 -12.80 -8.68
C PRO A 169 -1.60 -13.64 -7.48
N LEU A 170 -2.25 -13.44 -6.33
CA LEU A 170 -2.04 -14.31 -5.19
C LEU A 170 -2.73 -15.66 -5.44
N LEU A 171 -1.94 -16.70 -5.62
CA LEU A 171 -2.39 -18.05 -5.87
C LEU A 171 -2.06 -18.97 -4.69
N THR A 172 -2.97 -19.87 -4.33
CA THR A 172 -2.67 -20.95 -3.39
C THR A 172 -1.68 -21.94 -4.02
N LYS A 173 -1.03 -22.77 -3.21
CA LYS A 173 -0.10 -23.83 -3.68
C LYS A 173 -0.71 -24.70 -4.79
N THR A 174 -1.96 -25.14 -4.61
CA THR A 174 -2.70 -25.91 -5.64
C THR A 174 -2.93 -25.11 -6.91
N GLN A 175 -3.30 -23.83 -6.80
CA GLN A 175 -3.54 -22.97 -7.96
C GLN A 175 -2.24 -22.70 -8.73
N ARG A 176 -1.10 -22.59 -8.06
CA ARG A 176 0.21 -22.46 -8.72
C ARG A 176 0.57 -23.69 -9.51
N LYS A 177 0.37 -24.90 -8.94
CA LYS A 177 0.58 -26.14 -9.69
C LYS A 177 -0.28 -26.17 -10.96
N ILE A 178 -1.56 -25.82 -10.86
CA ILE A 178 -2.45 -25.72 -12.02
C ILE A 178 -1.91 -24.69 -13.04
N LYS A 179 -1.42 -23.52 -12.56
CA LYS A 179 -0.83 -22.51 -13.44
C LYS A 179 0.37 -23.05 -14.20
N VAL A 180 1.27 -23.77 -13.54
CA VAL A 180 2.45 -24.39 -14.19
C VAL A 180 2.02 -25.35 -15.29
N GLU A 181 1.01 -26.19 -15.06
CA GLU A 181 0.47 -27.10 -16.07
C GLU A 181 -0.12 -26.35 -17.27
N LEU A 182 -0.85 -25.26 -17.02
CA LEU A 182 -1.38 -24.39 -18.07
C LEU A 182 -0.26 -23.70 -18.86
N ASP A 183 0.76 -23.17 -18.17
CA ASP A 183 1.90 -22.48 -18.80
C ASP A 183 2.76 -23.46 -19.62
N SER A 184 2.77 -24.76 -19.30
CA SER A 184 3.40 -25.80 -20.11
C SER A 184 2.64 -26.17 -21.39
N GLY A 185 1.50 -25.53 -21.64
CA GLY A 185 0.69 -25.71 -22.83
C GLY A 185 -0.33 -26.87 -22.75
N LYS A 186 -0.56 -27.44 -21.57
CA LYS A 186 -1.60 -28.46 -21.39
C LYS A 186 -2.99 -27.86 -21.50
N ASP A 187 -3.87 -28.56 -22.19
CA ASP A 187 -5.28 -28.20 -22.27
C ASP A 187 -5.97 -28.32 -20.91
N VAL A 188 -6.93 -27.42 -20.67
CA VAL A 188 -7.75 -27.44 -19.44
C VAL A 188 -8.39 -28.80 -19.17
N LYS A 189 -8.76 -29.52 -20.24
CA LYS A 189 -9.36 -30.86 -20.15
C LYS A 189 -8.39 -31.91 -19.59
N ASP A 190 -7.10 -31.80 -19.95
CA ASP A 190 -6.05 -32.75 -19.57
C ASP A 190 -5.58 -32.54 -18.14
N ILE A 191 -5.79 -31.33 -17.61
CA ILE A 191 -5.47 -30.96 -16.23
C ILE A 191 -6.59 -31.39 -15.27
N ILE A 192 -7.83 -31.53 -15.77
CA ILE A 192 -8.99 -31.98 -15.01
C ILE A 192 -9.08 -33.50 -15.08
N ASP A 193 -8.45 -34.17 -14.13
CA ASP A 193 -8.69 -35.62 -13.95
C ASP A 193 -9.03 -35.93 -12.48
N PRO A 194 -10.31 -36.17 -12.18
CA PRO A 194 -10.75 -36.51 -10.82
C PRO A 194 -10.36 -37.93 -10.38
N LYS A 195 -9.88 -38.78 -11.28
CA LYS A 195 -9.56 -40.21 -11.01
C LYS A 195 -8.05 -40.47 -10.88
N LYS A 196 -7.22 -39.62 -11.36
CA LYS A 196 -5.76 -39.66 -11.24
C LYS A 196 -5.35 -38.37 -10.57
N GLU A 197 -4.38 -38.26 -9.80
CA GLU A 197 -3.79 -37.10 -9.11
C GLU A 197 -4.03 -35.68 -9.73
N GLY A 198 -5.08 -35.58 -10.56
CA GLY A 198 -5.51 -34.38 -11.28
C GLY A 198 -6.21 -33.37 -10.38
N PHE A 199 -6.37 -32.16 -10.89
CA PHE A 199 -7.02 -31.09 -10.16
C PHE A 199 -8.52 -31.07 -10.40
N SER A 200 -9.30 -30.68 -9.39
CA SER A 200 -10.75 -30.57 -9.55
C SER A 200 -11.11 -29.52 -10.61
N LYS A 201 -12.16 -29.79 -11.39
CA LYS A 201 -12.71 -28.90 -12.41
C LYS A 201 -12.89 -27.45 -11.86
N ALA A 202 -13.46 -27.33 -10.65
CA ALA A 202 -13.68 -26.03 -10.01
C ALA A 202 -12.38 -25.27 -9.78
N ASN A 203 -11.31 -25.92 -9.32
CA ASN A 203 -10.01 -25.28 -9.10
C ASN A 203 -9.35 -24.85 -10.40
N VAL A 204 -9.39 -25.69 -11.45
CA VAL A 204 -8.79 -25.34 -12.75
C VAL A 204 -9.49 -24.13 -13.36
N TYR A 205 -10.83 -24.15 -13.44
CA TYR A 205 -11.57 -22.98 -13.97
C TYR A 205 -11.39 -21.72 -13.14
N LYS A 206 -11.25 -21.84 -11.81
CA LYS A 206 -10.94 -20.71 -10.94
C LYS A 206 -9.58 -20.08 -11.30
N VAL A 207 -8.55 -20.91 -11.55
CA VAL A 207 -7.24 -20.42 -11.97
C VAL A 207 -7.31 -19.75 -13.33
N VAL A 208 -7.93 -20.38 -14.32
CA VAL A 208 -8.13 -19.80 -15.66
C VAL A 208 -8.83 -18.43 -15.56
N LYS A 209 -9.87 -18.31 -14.72
CA LYS A 209 -10.56 -17.05 -14.50
C LYS A 209 -9.64 -15.99 -13.87
N ILE A 210 -8.83 -16.37 -12.88
CA ILE A 210 -7.86 -15.46 -12.23
C ILE A 210 -6.83 -14.96 -13.25
N LEU A 211 -6.27 -15.86 -14.07
CA LEU A 211 -5.24 -15.52 -15.06
C LEU A 211 -5.78 -14.63 -16.19
N LYS A 212 -7.05 -14.81 -16.57
CA LYS A 212 -7.74 -13.96 -17.57
C LYS A 212 -8.20 -12.60 -17.04
N GLY A 213 -7.81 -12.21 -15.83
CA GLY A 213 -8.15 -10.91 -15.25
C GLY A 213 -9.51 -10.84 -14.56
N GLY A 214 -10.20 -11.96 -14.36
CA GLY A 214 -11.37 -12.08 -13.46
C GLY A 214 -12.53 -11.14 -13.78
N LYS A 215 -12.95 -11.06 -15.06
CA LYS A 215 -14.27 -10.48 -15.40
C LYS A 215 -15.41 -11.37 -14.92
#